data_4c1f452ac6cfce616ab3e35f7a920f45
#
_entry.id   4c1f452ac6cfce616ab3e35f7a920f45
#
_cell.length_a   1.000
_cell.length_b   1.000
_cell.length_c   1.000
_cell.angle_alpha   90.00
_cell.angle_beta   90.00
_cell.angle_gamma   90.00
#
_symmetry.space_group_name_H-M   'P 1'
#
loop_
_entity.id
_entity.type
_entity.pdbx_description
1 polymer ?
#
loop_
_entity_poly.entity_id
_entity_poly.type
_entity_poly.pdbx_seq_one_letter_code
_entity_poly.pdbx_strand_id
1 'polypeptide(L)'
;MRCGHLNNEKPFSTHFITCGEHFLTLKKGKLISDEASSLVKEMSLYSSLHNMTSITIELAGLTKTFQGLAFSPLLGFLGAFLVMLLLLWIFARARPRLVSRLFGRLQIFSAAWMAFSHGGNDAQKTMGVITMALASYYGWTGSQWQVPLWVILTAATSMGLGTAIGGWRIIRTVGLKVVDLRPINGFAAETAAAAFIETASRLGIPVSTTHVISSAILGVGATKRLSAVRWGIAGRIVMAWVLTIPSCIILGWGIYYLLHLITGVR
;
A
#
# COMPACT_ATOMS: atom_id res chain seq x y z
N MET A 1 -21.00 -22.67 -4.99
CA MET A 1 -22.23 -22.41 -4.22
C MET A 1 -22.86 -23.73 -3.83
N ARG A 2 -23.07 -24.01 -2.55
CA ARG A 2 -23.81 -25.20 -2.08
C ARG A 2 -25.27 -24.80 -1.91
N CYS A 3 -26.18 -25.44 -2.64
CA CYS A 3 -27.62 -25.32 -2.42
C CYS A 3 -28.02 -26.27 -1.29
N GLY A 4 -28.61 -25.75 -0.22
CA GLY A 4 -29.09 -26.53 0.91
C GLY A 4 -30.59 -26.82 0.77
N HIS A 5 -30.99 -28.08 1.05
CA HIS A 5 -32.41 -28.50 1.12
C HIS A 5 -32.91 -28.17 2.55
N LEU A 6 -33.98 -27.38 2.62
CA LEU A 6 -34.78 -27.23 3.84
C LEU A 6 -36.06 -28.03 3.71
N ASN A 7 -36.15 -29.11 4.49
CA ASN A 7 -37.41 -29.84 4.67
C ASN A 7 -38.33 -29.06 5.61
N ASN A 8 -39.43 -28.60 5.14
CA ASN A 8 -40.48 -28.00 5.95
C ASN A 8 -41.72 -28.89 5.89
N GLU A 9 -42.04 -29.56 6.98
CA GLU A 9 -43.26 -30.34 7.16
C GLU A 9 -44.49 -29.44 7.21
N LYS A 10 -45.09 -29.10 6.08
CA LYS A 10 -46.44 -28.60 5.95
C LYS A 10 -47.10 -29.13 4.65
N PRO A 11 -48.44 -29.36 4.63
CA PRO A 11 -49.14 -30.16 3.62
C PRO A 11 -49.36 -29.49 2.26
N PHE A 12 -48.62 -28.42 1.95
CA PHE A 12 -48.57 -27.84 0.60
C PHE A 12 -47.21 -28.08 0.01
N SER A 13 -47.16 -28.92 -1.02
CA SER A 13 -45.98 -29.40 -1.74
C SER A 13 -45.25 -28.27 -2.52
N THR A 14 -44.66 -27.31 -1.79
CA THR A 14 -43.75 -26.33 -2.34
C THR A 14 -42.35 -26.60 -1.77
N HIS A 15 -41.41 -26.97 -2.63
CA HIS A 15 -40.01 -27.08 -2.29
C HIS A 15 -39.37 -25.71 -2.41
N PHE A 16 -38.72 -25.23 -1.33
CA PHE A 16 -37.94 -24.00 -1.33
C PHE A 16 -36.49 -24.34 -1.54
N ILE A 17 -35.86 -23.77 -2.52
CA ILE A 17 -34.42 -23.82 -2.74
C ILE A 17 -33.88 -22.40 -2.52
N THR A 18 -32.97 -22.25 -1.56
CA THR A 18 -32.29 -20.98 -1.33
C THR A 18 -30.97 -20.98 -2.08
N CYS A 19 -30.80 -20.03 -2.99
CA CYS A 19 -29.54 -19.74 -3.66
C CYS A 19 -29.23 -18.24 -3.41
N GLY A 20 -28.36 -17.96 -2.46
CA GLY A 20 -28.10 -16.57 -2.04
C GLY A 20 -29.30 -15.93 -1.33
N GLU A 21 -29.53 -14.63 -1.50
CA GLU A 21 -30.64 -13.88 -0.89
C GLU A 21 -31.98 -14.03 -1.61
N HIS A 22 -32.09 -14.83 -2.68
CA HIS A 22 -33.31 -15.02 -3.44
C HIS A 22 -34.01 -16.35 -3.11
N PHE A 23 -35.32 -16.28 -2.78
CA PHE A 23 -36.19 -17.43 -2.55
C PHE A 23 -36.88 -17.85 -3.86
N LEU A 24 -36.62 -19.08 -4.28
CA LEU A 24 -37.32 -19.67 -5.43
C LEU A 24 -38.37 -20.63 -4.95
N THR A 25 -39.64 -20.38 -5.32
CA THR A 25 -40.76 -21.25 -5.01
C THR A 25 -41.05 -22.19 -6.20
N LEU A 26 -40.83 -23.47 -5.99
CA LEU A 26 -41.18 -24.48 -7.00
C LEU A 26 -42.61 -25.01 -6.77
N LYS A 27 -43.51 -24.79 -7.70
CA LYS A 27 -44.83 -25.43 -7.73
C LYS A 27 -44.71 -26.80 -8.38
N LYS A 28 -45.36 -27.82 -7.76
CA LYS A 28 -45.34 -29.22 -8.12
C LYS A 28 -45.00 -29.51 -9.61
N GLY A 29 -43.76 -29.92 -9.88
CA GLY A 29 -43.40 -30.76 -11.03
C GLY A 29 -43.37 -30.15 -12.43
N LYS A 30 -43.63 -28.87 -12.62
CA LYS A 30 -43.52 -28.23 -13.93
C LYS A 30 -42.88 -26.85 -13.79
N LEU A 31 -41.61 -26.78 -14.08
CA LEU A 31 -41.03 -25.50 -14.45
C LEU A 31 -41.69 -25.03 -15.73
N ILE A 32 -42.42 -23.94 -15.68
CA ILE A 32 -42.91 -23.28 -16.89
C ILE A 32 -41.67 -22.75 -17.60
N SER A 33 -41.43 -23.19 -18.82
CA SER A 33 -40.18 -22.94 -19.56
C SER A 33 -39.80 -21.46 -19.67
N ASP A 34 -40.78 -20.58 -19.62
CA ASP A 34 -40.60 -19.12 -19.73
C ASP A 34 -40.10 -18.48 -18.43
N GLU A 35 -40.55 -18.96 -17.25
CA GLU A 35 -40.02 -18.49 -15.96
C GLU A 35 -38.59 -18.99 -15.70
N ALA A 36 -38.29 -20.24 -16.12
CA ALA A 36 -36.93 -20.76 -15.99
C ALA A 36 -35.95 -20.00 -16.88
N SER A 37 -36.35 -19.64 -18.09
CA SER A 37 -35.50 -18.86 -19.01
C SER A 37 -35.27 -17.44 -18.52
N SER A 38 -36.26 -16.80 -17.89
CA SER A 38 -36.13 -15.48 -17.29
C SER A 38 -35.20 -15.49 -16.05
N LEU A 39 -35.34 -16.52 -15.20
CA LEU A 39 -34.46 -16.71 -14.02
C LEU A 39 -33.00 -16.99 -14.40
N VAL A 40 -32.75 -17.81 -15.42
CA VAL A 40 -31.42 -18.07 -15.95
C VAL A 40 -30.81 -16.79 -16.53
N LYS A 41 -31.61 -15.96 -17.20
CA LYS A 41 -31.21 -14.68 -17.76
C LYS A 41 -30.86 -13.67 -16.63
N GLU A 42 -31.67 -13.60 -15.56
CA GLU A 42 -31.40 -12.77 -14.39
C GLU A 42 -30.13 -13.24 -13.64
N MET A 43 -29.95 -14.55 -13.44
CA MET A 43 -28.74 -15.10 -12.84
C MET A 43 -27.49 -14.82 -13.69
N SER A 44 -27.60 -14.89 -15.00
CA SER A 44 -26.52 -14.56 -15.94
C SER A 44 -26.20 -13.07 -15.90
N LEU A 45 -27.22 -12.22 -15.81
CA LEU A 45 -27.03 -10.76 -15.68
C LEU A 45 -26.40 -10.39 -14.34
N TYR A 46 -26.82 -11.02 -13.24
CA TYR A 46 -26.24 -10.85 -11.92
C TYR A 46 -24.77 -11.28 -11.87
N SER A 47 -24.45 -12.43 -12.47
CA SER A 47 -23.07 -12.91 -12.59
C SER A 47 -22.21 -11.95 -13.43
N SER A 48 -22.74 -11.42 -14.52
CA SER A 48 -22.04 -10.44 -15.38
C SER A 48 -21.85 -9.11 -14.66
N LEU A 49 -22.85 -8.62 -13.93
CA LEU A 49 -22.73 -7.39 -13.11
C LEU A 49 -21.74 -7.58 -11.97
N HIS A 50 -21.75 -8.74 -11.30
CA HIS A 50 -20.78 -9.03 -10.23
C HIS A 50 -19.34 -9.09 -10.75
N ASN A 51 -19.12 -9.69 -11.92
CA ASN A 51 -17.82 -9.70 -12.58
C ASN A 51 -17.39 -8.30 -13.01
N MET A 52 -18.31 -7.49 -13.56
CA MET A 52 -17.99 -6.10 -13.94
C MET A 52 -17.68 -5.22 -12.72
N THR A 53 -18.40 -5.38 -11.60
CA THR A 53 -18.10 -4.64 -10.37
C THR A 53 -16.77 -5.06 -9.76
N SER A 54 -16.39 -6.33 -9.78
CA SER A 54 -15.08 -6.80 -9.32
C SER A 54 -13.95 -6.22 -10.17
N ILE A 55 -14.09 -6.23 -11.50
CA ILE A 55 -13.11 -5.64 -12.42
C ILE A 55 -12.97 -4.13 -12.19
N THR A 56 -14.07 -3.41 -11.99
CA THR A 56 -14.01 -1.96 -11.73
C THR A 56 -13.37 -1.63 -10.38
N ILE A 57 -13.57 -2.43 -9.35
CA ILE A 57 -12.91 -2.28 -8.05
C ILE A 57 -11.40 -2.55 -8.17
N GLU A 58 -10.99 -3.59 -8.90
CA GLU A 58 -9.58 -3.89 -9.16
C GLU A 58 -8.89 -2.77 -9.95
N LEU A 59 -9.53 -2.27 -11.02
CA LEU A 59 -9.02 -1.14 -11.81
C LEU A 59 -8.91 0.14 -10.97
N ALA A 60 -9.86 0.42 -10.09
CA ALA A 60 -9.81 1.57 -9.19
C ALA A 60 -8.66 1.43 -8.17
N GLY A 61 -8.36 0.24 -7.69
CA GLY A 61 -7.20 -0.05 -6.84
C GLY A 61 -5.87 0.18 -7.56
N LEU A 62 -5.75 -0.30 -8.79
CA LEU A 62 -4.58 -0.09 -9.64
C LEU A 62 -4.35 1.39 -9.95
N THR A 63 -5.39 2.11 -10.35
CA THR A 63 -5.27 3.56 -10.64
C THR A 63 -4.81 4.36 -9.42
N LYS A 64 -5.35 4.09 -8.23
CA LYS A 64 -4.89 4.71 -6.97
C LYS A 64 -3.42 4.41 -6.68
N THR A 65 -2.99 3.17 -6.94
CA THR A 65 -1.60 2.75 -6.74
C THR A 65 -0.65 3.47 -7.70
N PHE A 66 -1.00 3.56 -8.98
CA PHE A 66 -0.20 4.30 -9.97
C PHE A 66 -0.17 5.79 -9.68
N GLN A 67 -1.30 6.39 -9.29
CA GLN A 67 -1.36 7.79 -8.86
C GLN A 67 -0.49 8.02 -7.62
N GLY A 68 -0.61 7.18 -6.59
CA GLY A 68 0.22 7.25 -5.39
C GLY A 68 1.70 7.16 -5.71
N LEU A 69 2.10 6.25 -6.62
CA LEU A 69 3.49 6.10 -7.05
C LEU A 69 4.01 7.32 -7.82
N ALA A 70 3.21 7.87 -8.74
CA ALA A 70 3.58 9.04 -9.54
C ALA A 70 3.64 10.34 -8.72
N PHE A 71 2.68 10.54 -7.80
CA PHE A 71 2.63 11.75 -6.98
C PHE A 71 3.59 11.72 -5.78
N SER A 72 4.01 10.54 -5.30
CA SER A 72 4.92 10.39 -4.15
C SER A 72 6.21 11.23 -4.28
N PRO A 73 6.97 11.17 -5.39
CA PRO A 73 8.19 11.96 -5.51
C PRO A 73 7.91 13.46 -5.65
N LEU A 74 6.84 13.84 -6.32
CA LEU A 74 6.49 15.25 -6.51
C LEU A 74 6.11 15.90 -5.18
N LEU A 75 5.21 15.27 -4.44
CA LEU A 75 4.73 15.80 -3.16
C LEU A 75 5.80 15.72 -2.07
N GLY A 76 6.62 14.68 -2.07
CA GLY A 76 7.79 14.60 -1.20
C GLY A 76 8.78 15.74 -1.45
N PHE A 77 9.12 16.01 -2.71
CA PHE A 77 10.01 17.10 -3.10
C PHE A 77 9.44 18.46 -2.71
N LEU A 78 8.23 18.77 -3.16
CA LEU A 78 7.59 20.07 -2.91
C LEU A 78 7.32 20.31 -1.43
N GLY A 79 6.81 19.30 -0.72
CA GLY A 79 6.54 19.40 0.72
C GLY A 79 7.82 19.72 1.51
N ALA A 80 8.89 18.98 1.27
CA ALA A 80 10.16 19.22 1.96
C ALA A 80 10.83 20.53 1.53
N PHE A 81 10.72 20.93 0.27
CA PHE A 81 11.17 22.21 -0.24
C PHE A 81 10.47 23.36 0.49
N LEU A 82 9.13 23.32 0.60
CA LEU A 82 8.34 24.36 1.28
C LEU A 82 8.63 24.39 2.80
N VAL A 83 8.70 23.25 3.46
CA VAL A 83 9.05 23.18 4.89
C VAL A 83 10.45 23.78 5.12
N MET A 84 11.42 23.46 4.28
CA MET A 84 12.76 24.02 4.40
C MET A 84 12.78 25.53 4.15
N LEU A 85 12.04 26.04 3.15
CA LEU A 85 11.91 27.49 2.93
C LEU A 85 11.31 28.19 4.15
N LEU A 86 10.26 27.63 4.72
CA LEU A 86 9.63 28.14 5.94
C LEU A 86 10.63 28.21 7.10
N LEU A 87 11.39 27.15 7.32
CA LEU A 87 12.41 27.12 8.36
C LEU A 87 13.53 28.13 8.10
N LEU A 88 13.98 28.30 6.87
CA LEU A 88 14.97 29.30 6.50
C LEU A 88 14.44 30.72 6.76
N TRP A 89 13.17 30.98 6.49
CA TRP A 89 12.54 32.26 6.76
C TRP A 89 12.40 32.55 8.25
N ILE A 90 11.92 31.59 9.04
CA ILE A 90 11.75 31.74 10.51
C ILE A 90 13.10 31.95 11.19
N PHE A 91 14.12 31.18 10.80
CA PHE A 91 15.43 31.20 11.43
C PHE A 91 16.46 32.08 10.69
N ALA A 92 16.01 32.95 9.76
CA ALA A 92 16.87 33.80 8.94
C ALA A 92 17.82 34.69 9.79
N ARG A 93 17.36 35.18 10.95
CA ARG A 93 18.10 36.04 11.84
C ARG A 93 18.73 35.28 13.03
N ALA A 94 18.56 33.97 13.13
CA ALA A 94 19.04 33.18 14.23
C ALA A 94 20.54 32.84 14.08
N ARG A 95 21.26 32.78 15.22
CA ARG A 95 22.68 32.40 15.23
C ARG A 95 22.88 30.97 14.76
N PRO A 96 23.79 30.66 13.83
CA PRO A 96 23.97 29.31 13.24
C PRO A 96 24.24 28.23 14.30
N ARG A 97 24.95 28.54 15.37
CA ARG A 97 25.23 27.61 16.48
C ARG A 97 23.95 27.20 17.23
N LEU A 98 23.03 28.15 17.43
CA LEU A 98 21.74 27.88 18.09
C LEU A 98 20.89 26.96 17.21
N VAL A 99 20.77 27.27 15.92
CA VAL A 99 20.04 26.49 14.93
C VAL A 99 20.58 25.06 14.88
N SER A 100 21.88 24.88 14.74
CA SER A 100 22.50 23.54 14.69
C SER A 100 22.28 22.74 15.98
N ARG A 101 22.35 23.36 17.16
CA ARG A 101 22.10 22.67 18.44
C ARG A 101 20.62 22.30 18.61
N LEU A 102 19.70 23.21 18.27
CA LEU A 102 18.26 22.99 18.35
C LEU A 102 17.82 21.88 17.40
N PHE A 103 18.17 22.00 16.13
CA PHE A 103 17.77 21.01 15.12
C PHE A 103 18.50 19.68 15.27
N GLY A 104 19.69 19.64 15.85
CA GLY A 104 20.37 18.40 16.22
C GLY A 104 19.59 17.55 17.22
N ARG A 105 18.83 18.20 18.13
CA ARG A 105 17.90 17.49 19.04
C ARG A 105 16.57 17.20 18.42
N LEU A 106 15.97 18.17 17.70
CA LEU A 106 14.68 18.01 17.04
C LEU A 106 14.72 16.93 15.95
N GLN A 107 15.85 16.74 15.29
CA GLN A 107 16.02 15.69 14.29
C GLN A 107 15.88 14.28 14.87
N ILE A 108 16.17 14.06 16.15
CA ILE A 108 15.94 12.76 16.80
C ILE A 108 14.44 12.45 16.83
N PHE A 109 13.60 13.44 17.12
CA PHE A 109 12.15 13.28 17.12
C PHE A 109 11.59 13.12 15.71
N SER A 110 12.07 13.90 14.73
CA SER A 110 11.63 13.73 13.33
C SER A 110 12.05 12.38 12.77
N ALA A 111 13.25 11.90 13.10
CA ALA A 111 13.71 10.57 12.70
C ALA A 111 12.86 9.45 13.32
N ALA A 112 12.49 9.57 14.60
CA ALA A 112 11.59 8.62 15.24
C ALA A 112 10.20 8.63 14.61
N TRP A 113 9.63 9.81 14.33
CA TRP A 113 8.35 9.93 13.63
C TRP A 113 8.42 9.37 12.21
N MET A 114 9.49 9.67 11.48
CA MET A 114 9.71 9.10 10.14
C MET A 114 9.84 7.58 10.19
N ALA A 115 10.59 7.02 11.16
CA ALA A 115 10.71 5.58 11.33
C ALA A 115 9.36 4.92 11.63
N PHE A 116 8.52 5.53 12.46
CA PHE A 116 7.17 5.07 12.76
C PHE A 116 6.28 5.08 11.52
N SER A 117 6.21 6.21 10.80
CA SER A 117 5.37 6.35 9.61
C SER A 117 5.83 5.44 8.46
N HIS A 118 7.15 5.34 8.25
CA HIS A 118 7.74 4.46 7.25
C HIS A 118 7.48 2.98 7.56
N GLY A 119 7.83 2.56 8.79
CA GLY A 119 7.65 1.18 9.22
C GLY A 119 6.19 0.74 9.22
N GLY A 120 5.30 1.61 9.72
CA GLY A 120 3.85 1.37 9.69
C GLY A 120 3.31 1.18 8.28
N ASN A 121 3.60 2.11 7.37
CA ASN A 121 3.12 2.04 5.99
C ASN A 121 3.63 0.79 5.24
N ASP A 122 4.88 0.41 5.41
CA ASP A 122 5.43 -0.75 4.70
C ASP A 122 5.03 -2.09 5.34
N ALA A 123 4.96 -2.16 6.68
CA ALA A 123 4.47 -3.35 7.37
C ALA A 123 2.99 -3.63 7.05
N GLN A 124 2.14 -2.60 6.94
CA GLN A 124 0.72 -2.77 6.58
C GLN A 124 0.53 -3.43 5.22
N LYS A 125 1.35 -3.13 4.22
CA LYS A 125 1.31 -3.77 2.90
C LYS A 125 1.57 -5.28 3.01
N THR A 126 2.59 -5.66 3.77
CA THR A 126 2.93 -7.07 4.02
C THR A 126 1.82 -7.77 4.81
N MET A 127 1.28 -7.13 5.85
CA MET A 127 0.15 -7.66 6.62
C MET A 127 -1.07 -7.90 5.72
N GLY A 128 -1.37 -6.95 4.82
CA GLY A 128 -2.48 -7.07 3.85
C GLY A 128 -2.32 -8.28 2.94
N VAL A 129 -1.14 -8.49 2.35
CA VAL A 129 -0.87 -9.64 1.46
C VAL A 129 -0.99 -10.97 2.20
N ILE A 130 -0.40 -11.08 3.40
CA ILE A 130 -0.50 -12.30 4.22
C ILE A 130 -1.96 -12.56 4.61
N THR A 131 -2.70 -11.52 5.03
CA THR A 131 -4.11 -11.66 5.41
C THR A 131 -4.98 -12.07 4.23
N MET A 132 -4.73 -11.55 3.02
CA MET A 132 -5.43 -11.99 1.80
C MET A 132 -5.18 -13.47 1.51
N ALA A 133 -3.94 -13.93 1.63
CA ALA A 133 -3.61 -15.34 1.45
C ALA A 133 -4.32 -16.23 2.47
N LEU A 134 -4.34 -15.83 3.75
CA LEU A 134 -5.06 -16.55 4.80
C LEU A 134 -6.58 -16.56 4.56
N ALA A 135 -7.16 -15.42 4.19
CA ALA A 135 -8.57 -15.30 3.89
C ALA A 135 -8.98 -16.20 2.71
N SER A 136 -8.16 -16.26 1.68
CA SER A 136 -8.36 -17.19 0.55
C SER A 136 -8.29 -18.65 0.97
N TYR A 137 -7.32 -19.01 1.83
CA TYR A 137 -7.14 -20.39 2.31
C TYR A 137 -8.27 -20.83 3.24
N TYR A 138 -8.67 -19.98 4.20
CA TYR A 138 -9.72 -20.30 5.17
C TYR A 138 -11.13 -19.95 4.68
N GLY A 139 -11.30 -19.35 3.51
CA GLY A 139 -12.59 -18.95 2.95
C GLY A 139 -13.28 -17.86 3.76
N TRP A 140 -12.54 -16.88 4.30
CA TRP A 140 -13.12 -15.80 5.10
C TRP A 140 -14.02 -14.90 4.25
N THR A 141 -15.18 -14.56 4.80
CA THR A 141 -16.18 -13.71 4.14
C THR A 141 -16.67 -12.61 5.08
N GLY A 142 -17.01 -11.45 4.54
CA GLY A 142 -17.66 -10.36 5.27
C GLY A 142 -16.85 -9.87 6.48
N SER A 143 -17.45 -9.91 7.68
CA SER A 143 -16.85 -9.40 8.93
C SER A 143 -15.67 -10.21 9.48
N GLN A 144 -15.35 -11.36 8.91
CA GLN A 144 -14.21 -12.19 9.31
C GLN A 144 -12.86 -11.64 8.84
N TRP A 145 -12.86 -10.63 7.98
CA TRP A 145 -11.66 -9.96 7.50
C TRP A 145 -11.00 -9.14 8.60
N GLN A 146 -10.15 -9.80 9.38
CA GLN A 146 -9.34 -9.14 10.42
C GLN A 146 -7.90 -9.59 10.30
N VAL A 147 -6.97 -8.66 10.46
CA VAL A 147 -5.53 -8.98 10.46
C VAL A 147 -5.22 -9.69 11.79
N PRO A 148 -4.78 -10.97 11.78
CA PRO A 148 -4.45 -11.66 13.01
C PRO A 148 -3.29 -10.99 13.74
N LEU A 149 -3.33 -10.98 15.07
CA LEU A 149 -2.28 -10.34 15.89
C LEU A 149 -0.88 -10.88 15.60
N TRP A 150 -0.76 -12.18 15.37
CA TRP A 150 0.53 -12.81 15.05
C TRP A 150 1.09 -12.31 13.72
N VAL A 151 0.24 -12.01 12.70
CA VAL A 151 0.66 -11.41 11.44
C VAL A 151 1.21 -10.00 11.67
N ILE A 152 0.54 -9.21 12.52
CA ILE A 152 1.00 -7.87 12.90
C ILE A 152 2.38 -7.94 13.55
N LEU A 153 2.54 -8.80 14.55
CA LEU A 153 3.79 -8.93 15.31
C LEU A 153 4.94 -9.45 14.44
N THR A 154 4.69 -10.46 13.61
CA THR A 154 5.73 -11.02 12.73
C THR A 154 6.14 -10.05 11.63
N ALA A 155 5.20 -9.35 11.01
CA ALA A 155 5.51 -8.34 9.99
C ALA A 155 6.28 -7.15 10.59
N ALA A 156 5.85 -6.64 11.75
CA ALA A 156 6.52 -5.53 12.43
C ALA A 156 7.94 -5.89 12.89
N THR A 157 8.12 -7.08 13.49
CA THR A 157 9.45 -7.54 13.94
C THR A 157 10.38 -7.81 12.77
N SER A 158 9.89 -8.45 11.70
CA SER A 158 10.68 -8.71 10.49
C SER A 158 11.11 -7.41 9.81
N MET A 159 10.22 -6.41 9.73
CA MET A 159 10.53 -5.09 9.18
C MET A 159 11.58 -4.36 10.03
N GLY A 160 11.44 -4.39 11.36
CA GLY A 160 12.40 -3.79 12.29
C GLY A 160 13.78 -4.42 12.19
N LEU A 161 13.86 -5.75 12.22
CA LEU A 161 15.13 -6.49 12.09
C LEU A 161 15.76 -6.31 10.70
N GLY A 162 14.97 -6.38 9.62
CA GLY A 162 15.45 -6.15 8.26
C GLY A 162 16.04 -4.75 8.07
N THR A 163 15.40 -3.73 8.65
CA THR A 163 15.88 -2.35 8.62
C THR A 163 17.16 -2.20 9.45
N ALA A 164 17.25 -2.81 10.63
CA ALA A 164 18.43 -2.76 11.49
C ALA A 164 19.65 -3.39 10.81
N ILE A 165 19.49 -4.51 10.11
CA ILE A 165 20.58 -5.24 9.45
C ILE A 165 20.94 -4.62 8.10
N GLY A 166 19.92 -4.31 7.26
CA GLY A 166 20.11 -3.93 5.85
C GLY A 166 20.09 -2.43 5.58
N GLY A 167 19.49 -1.63 6.46
CA GLY A 167 19.23 -0.21 6.23
C GLY A 167 20.46 0.70 6.13
N TRP A 168 21.59 0.29 6.72
CA TRP A 168 22.80 1.13 6.79
C TRP A 168 23.34 1.57 5.43
N ARG A 169 23.30 0.71 4.42
CA ARG A 169 23.77 1.04 3.06
C ARG A 169 22.90 2.12 2.42
N ILE A 170 21.59 2.04 2.60
CA ILE A 170 20.62 2.99 2.06
C ILE A 170 20.77 4.34 2.79
N ILE A 171 20.81 4.33 4.12
CA ILE A 171 21.00 5.52 4.95
C ILE A 171 22.28 6.27 4.54
N ARG A 172 23.40 5.55 4.37
CA ARG A 172 24.66 6.14 3.95
C ARG A 172 24.60 6.73 2.54
N THR A 173 23.90 6.09 1.62
CA THR A 173 23.80 6.58 0.24
C THR A 173 22.88 7.78 0.13
N VAL A 174 21.67 7.68 0.66
CA VAL A 174 20.65 8.73 0.56
C VAL A 174 20.97 9.91 1.49
N GLY A 175 21.40 9.63 2.72
CA GLY A 175 21.67 10.64 3.73
C GLY A 175 22.99 11.39 3.55
N LEU A 176 24.05 10.75 2.99
CA LEU A 176 25.37 11.35 2.92
C LEU A 176 25.88 11.68 1.52
N LYS A 177 25.34 10.98 0.48
CA LYS A 177 25.88 11.10 -0.87
C LYS A 177 25.06 11.98 -1.80
N VAL A 178 23.79 12.19 -1.53
CA VAL A 178 22.85 12.92 -2.43
C VAL A 178 22.96 14.41 -2.26
N VAL A 179 22.97 14.87 -1.01
CA VAL A 179 23.07 16.29 -0.62
C VAL A 179 23.91 16.37 0.64
N ASP A 180 24.62 17.49 0.81
CA ASP A 180 25.32 17.78 2.06
C ASP A 180 24.33 18.27 3.12
N LEU A 181 23.86 17.35 3.96
CA LEU A 181 22.79 17.57 4.91
C LEU A 181 23.32 18.10 6.25
N ARG A 182 22.75 19.24 6.68
CA ARG A 182 22.89 19.75 8.06
C ARG A 182 21.67 19.26 8.89
N PRO A 183 21.71 19.29 10.24
CA PRO A 183 20.59 18.84 11.06
C PRO A 183 19.24 19.48 10.72
N ILE A 184 19.19 20.77 10.40
CA ILE A 184 17.96 21.45 9.95
C ILE A 184 17.41 20.87 8.63
N ASN A 185 18.30 20.46 7.72
CA ASN A 185 17.92 19.86 6.45
C ASN A 185 17.29 18.47 6.67
N GLY A 186 17.93 17.66 7.54
CA GLY A 186 17.41 16.34 7.93
C GLY A 186 16.04 16.47 8.57
N PHE A 187 15.90 17.36 9.56
CA PHE A 187 14.62 17.63 10.22
C PHE A 187 13.53 18.02 9.22
N ALA A 188 13.80 18.94 8.27
CA ALA A 188 12.84 19.36 7.28
C ALA A 188 12.40 18.21 6.35
N ALA A 189 13.37 17.41 5.86
CA ALA A 189 13.07 16.28 4.99
C ALA A 189 12.26 15.19 5.69
N GLU A 190 12.68 14.80 6.89
CA GLU A 190 12.02 13.77 7.70
C GLU A 190 10.61 14.18 8.13
N THR A 191 10.43 15.42 8.60
CA THR A 191 9.14 15.94 9.04
C THR A 191 8.14 16.00 7.87
N ALA A 192 8.57 16.56 6.73
CA ALA A 192 7.70 16.63 5.55
C ALA A 192 7.35 15.24 5.02
N ALA A 193 8.32 14.33 4.93
CA ALA A 193 8.10 12.98 4.47
C ALA A 193 7.19 12.19 5.42
N ALA A 194 7.43 12.25 6.74
CA ALA A 194 6.61 11.57 7.74
C ALA A 194 5.16 12.06 7.71
N ALA A 195 4.95 13.38 7.66
CA ALA A 195 3.62 13.97 7.59
C ALA A 195 2.87 13.53 6.31
N PHE A 196 3.55 13.49 5.17
CA PHE A 196 2.95 13.05 3.92
C PHE A 196 2.61 11.55 3.94
N ILE A 197 3.54 10.70 4.39
CA ILE A 197 3.33 9.24 4.47
C ILE A 197 2.17 8.92 5.42
N GLU A 198 2.15 9.54 6.60
CA GLU A 198 1.10 9.35 7.59
C GLU A 198 -0.27 9.79 7.06
N THR A 199 -0.34 10.94 6.40
CA THR A 199 -1.58 11.45 5.79
C THR A 199 -2.06 10.51 4.69
N ALA A 200 -1.18 10.08 3.79
CA ALA A 200 -1.51 9.14 2.71
C ALA A 200 -2.00 7.79 3.26
N SER A 201 -1.34 7.26 4.31
CA SER A 201 -1.75 6.02 4.98
C SER A 201 -3.15 6.12 5.59
N ARG A 202 -3.48 7.24 6.24
CA ARG A 202 -4.81 7.47 6.81
C ARG A 202 -5.90 7.62 5.74
N LEU A 203 -5.54 8.13 4.57
CA LEU A 203 -6.46 8.24 3.42
C LEU A 203 -6.57 6.94 2.62
N GLY A 204 -5.84 5.89 3.01
CA GLY A 204 -5.82 4.62 2.28
C GLY A 204 -5.17 4.73 0.89
N ILE A 205 -4.30 5.71 0.68
CA ILE A 205 -3.57 5.90 -0.58
C ILE A 205 -2.22 5.18 -0.48
N PRO A 206 -1.99 4.15 -1.29
CA PRO A 206 -0.71 3.43 -1.28
C PRO A 206 0.39 4.31 -1.89
N VAL A 207 1.36 4.71 -1.06
CA VAL A 207 2.50 5.53 -1.48
C VAL A 207 3.81 4.77 -1.31
N SER A 208 4.82 5.15 -2.10
CA SER A 208 6.18 4.65 -1.94
C SER A 208 6.96 5.53 -0.96
N THR A 209 7.23 4.99 0.22
CA THR A 209 8.01 5.68 1.27
C THR A 209 9.41 6.06 0.78
N THR A 210 10.05 5.19 0.01
CA THR A 210 11.38 5.44 -0.58
C THR A 210 11.36 6.59 -1.58
N HIS A 211 10.30 6.70 -2.41
CA HIS A 211 10.13 7.83 -3.33
C HIS A 211 9.94 9.13 -2.56
N VAL A 212 9.08 9.12 -1.54
CA VAL A 212 8.80 10.30 -0.72
C VAL A 212 10.06 10.82 -0.03
N ILE A 213 10.78 9.97 0.72
CA ILE A 213 11.96 10.44 1.48
C ILE A 213 13.12 10.84 0.57
N SER A 214 13.37 10.08 -0.50
CA SER A 214 14.46 10.42 -1.42
C SER A 214 14.19 11.74 -2.12
N SER A 215 12.97 11.98 -2.57
CA SER A 215 12.59 13.25 -3.20
C SER A 215 12.51 14.41 -2.20
N ALA A 216 12.13 14.15 -0.94
CA ALA A 216 12.18 15.14 0.13
C ALA A 216 13.60 15.63 0.37
N ILE A 217 14.59 14.74 0.39
CA ILE A 217 16.01 15.09 0.51
C ILE A 217 16.48 15.95 -0.68
N LEU A 218 16.05 15.59 -1.91
CA LEU A 218 16.32 16.39 -3.11
C LEU A 218 15.67 17.78 -3.00
N GLY A 219 14.43 17.86 -2.52
CA GLY A 219 13.69 19.10 -2.33
C GLY A 219 14.39 20.04 -1.35
N VAL A 220 14.78 19.53 -0.19
CA VAL A 220 15.56 20.30 0.80
C VAL A 220 16.92 20.76 0.22
N GLY A 221 17.60 19.90 -0.54
CA GLY A 221 18.85 20.26 -1.21
C GLY A 221 18.68 21.41 -2.20
N ALA A 222 17.58 21.38 -2.96
CA ALA A 222 17.26 22.36 -3.98
C ALA A 222 16.97 23.77 -3.43
N THR A 223 16.58 23.90 -2.15
CA THR A 223 16.33 25.23 -1.52
C THR A 223 17.55 26.11 -1.45
N LYS A 224 18.76 25.55 -1.37
CA LYS A 224 19.99 26.32 -1.37
C LYS A 224 20.37 26.75 -2.79
N ARG A 225 20.46 25.79 -3.68
CA ARG A 225 20.72 25.92 -5.11
C ARG A 225 20.54 24.57 -5.78
N LEU A 226 20.04 24.54 -7.00
CA LEU A 226 19.86 23.31 -7.76
C LEU A 226 21.16 22.52 -7.96
N SER A 227 22.30 23.23 -8.05
CA SER A 227 23.63 22.62 -8.15
C SER A 227 24.15 21.97 -6.85
N ALA A 228 23.49 22.18 -5.70
CA ALA A 228 23.84 21.49 -4.44
C ALA A 228 23.39 20.03 -4.44
N VAL A 229 22.47 19.65 -5.34
CA VAL A 229 22.01 18.29 -5.51
C VAL A 229 22.93 17.55 -6.49
N ARG A 230 23.39 16.37 -6.08
CA ARG A 230 24.18 15.49 -6.96
C ARG A 230 23.27 14.73 -7.91
N TRP A 231 22.84 15.38 -8.99
CA TRP A 231 21.86 14.84 -9.96
C TRP A 231 22.24 13.48 -10.55
N GLY A 232 23.53 13.19 -10.68
CA GLY A 232 23.99 11.86 -11.13
C GLY A 232 23.60 10.71 -10.16
N ILE A 233 23.53 11.00 -8.84
CA ILE A 233 23.04 10.03 -7.85
C ILE A 233 21.52 9.98 -7.87
N ALA A 234 20.86 11.15 -7.98
CA ALA A 234 19.42 11.23 -8.11
C ALA A 234 18.92 10.42 -9.33
N GLY A 235 19.59 10.54 -10.47
CA GLY A 235 19.27 9.77 -11.69
C GLY A 235 19.38 8.24 -11.46
N ARG A 236 20.38 7.78 -10.71
CA ARG A 236 20.50 6.35 -10.35
C ARG A 236 19.37 5.88 -9.43
N ILE A 237 18.92 6.73 -8.52
CA ILE A 237 17.77 6.43 -7.66
C ILE A 237 16.49 6.31 -8.50
N VAL A 238 16.25 7.25 -9.40
CA VAL A 238 15.10 7.23 -10.32
C VAL A 238 15.15 5.99 -11.22
N MET A 239 16.32 5.64 -11.75
CA MET A 239 16.49 4.43 -12.56
C MET A 239 16.15 3.18 -11.72
N ALA A 240 16.59 3.12 -10.47
CA ALA A 240 16.22 2.01 -9.57
C ALA A 240 14.71 1.91 -9.36
N TRP A 241 14.00 3.04 -9.23
CA TRP A 241 12.54 3.04 -9.13
C TRP A 241 11.86 2.45 -10.37
N VAL A 242 12.32 2.83 -11.57
CA VAL A 242 11.78 2.30 -12.83
C VAL A 242 12.05 0.81 -12.96
N LEU A 243 13.25 0.35 -12.58
CA LEU A 243 13.64 -1.07 -12.68
C LEU A 243 12.97 -1.97 -11.64
N THR A 244 12.46 -1.41 -10.54
CA THR A 244 11.83 -2.22 -9.47
C THR A 244 10.61 -2.98 -9.99
N ILE A 245 9.72 -2.33 -10.75
CA ILE A 245 8.47 -2.95 -11.24
C ILE A 245 8.77 -4.15 -12.15
N PRO A 246 9.55 -4.03 -13.26
CA PRO A 246 9.84 -5.19 -14.12
C PRO A 246 10.62 -6.29 -13.37
N SER A 247 11.52 -5.92 -12.46
CA SER A 247 12.25 -6.91 -11.66
C SER A 247 11.32 -7.71 -10.74
N CYS A 248 10.38 -7.06 -10.08
CA CYS A 248 9.40 -7.72 -9.22
C CYS A 248 8.45 -8.62 -10.03
N ILE A 249 8.05 -8.21 -11.25
CA ILE A 249 7.21 -9.03 -12.15
C ILE A 249 7.96 -10.31 -12.53
N ILE A 250 9.21 -10.20 -12.96
CA ILE A 250 10.04 -11.36 -13.37
C ILE A 250 10.24 -12.31 -12.19
N LEU A 251 10.60 -11.78 -11.01
CA LEU A 251 10.79 -12.59 -9.81
C LEU A 251 9.50 -13.27 -9.34
N GLY A 252 8.39 -12.54 -9.31
CA GLY A 252 7.10 -13.08 -8.90
C GLY A 252 6.64 -14.21 -9.85
N TRP A 253 6.77 -13.98 -11.16
CA TRP A 253 6.48 -15.01 -12.16
C TRP A 253 7.38 -16.23 -12.02
N GLY A 254 8.67 -16.02 -11.83
CA GLY A 254 9.63 -17.11 -11.65
C GLY A 254 9.36 -17.94 -10.39
N ILE A 255 9.05 -17.29 -9.26
CA ILE A 255 8.71 -17.98 -8.01
C ILE A 255 7.39 -18.77 -8.17
N TYR A 256 6.38 -18.16 -8.79
CA TYR A 256 5.12 -18.84 -9.08
C TYR A 256 5.33 -20.11 -9.91
N TYR A 257 6.11 -20.00 -11.00
CA TYR A 257 6.40 -21.13 -11.87
C TYR A 257 7.20 -22.23 -11.15
N LEU A 258 8.16 -21.85 -10.32
CA LEU A 258 8.93 -22.79 -9.50
C LEU A 258 8.06 -23.55 -8.51
N LEU A 259 7.17 -22.82 -7.79
CA LEU A 259 6.24 -23.44 -6.85
C LEU A 259 5.26 -24.38 -7.57
N HIS A 260 4.76 -23.99 -8.74
CA HIS A 260 3.89 -24.82 -9.56
C HIS A 260 4.57 -26.14 -9.97
N LEU A 261 5.87 -26.09 -10.35
CA LEU A 261 6.65 -27.28 -10.66
C LEU A 261 6.87 -28.20 -9.45
N ILE A 262 7.08 -27.63 -8.26
CA ILE A 262 7.35 -28.40 -7.03
C ILE A 262 6.07 -29.00 -6.46
N THR A 263 4.97 -28.24 -6.44
CA THR A 263 3.73 -28.67 -5.77
C THR A 263 2.78 -29.42 -6.69
N GLY A 264 2.91 -29.31 -8.00
CA GLY A 264 2.00 -29.90 -8.99
C GLY A 264 0.55 -29.38 -8.92
N VAL A 265 0.30 -28.33 -8.12
CA VAL A 265 -1.03 -27.72 -7.96
C VAL A 265 -1.32 -26.84 -9.18
N ARG A 266 -2.42 -27.17 -9.89
CA ARG A 266 -2.95 -26.38 -11.01
C ARG A 266 -3.94 -25.34 -10.50
#